data_87bbd81baeaecfc0e931f34f0ce721ad
#
_entry.id   87bbd81baeaecfc0e931f34f0ce721ad
#
_cell.length_a   1.000
_cell.length_b   1.000
_cell.length_c   1.000
_cell.angle_alpha   90.00
_cell.angle_beta   90.00
_cell.angle_gamma   90.00
#
_symmetry.space_group_name_H-M   'P 1'
#
loop_
_entity.id
_entity.type
_entity.pdbx_description
1 polymer ?
#
loop_
_entity_poly.entity_id
_entity_poly.type
_entity_poly.pdbx_seq_one_letter_code
_entity_poly.pdbx_strand_id
1 'polypeptide(L)'
;MKKRVDFWVKIYSHYSTTEGVFHLVDDPSVILGEIDLTPLFRDPDLTAAQKRAAIKHEVLSRKEKLMAKYKISDPRRIRLQMGLRDRMKTALYLSGKYLSQMEQIFKEEGLPIELTRLVFVESSFNIYAQSKVGASGLWQIMPNVARQRGYITKDFDKRNHPIFATRLAAEILKQNFRELRSWPLAVTAYNHGLGGVRRMLVKNRAIKLEELIESENVTRSWGFASKNFYACFLAVLKVERHADELLGEDLIKAEQLAFKEFRLKKPKKKSDVVKWFNGSVTRLKQMNPHLNWSAINRRKLIPAGVSLMVPEKSSGSAERL
;
A
#
# COMPACT_ATOMS: atom_id res chain seq x y z
N MET A 1 7.83 4.07 20.85
CA MET A 1 6.98 3.42 19.83
C MET A 1 5.48 3.51 20.13
N LYS A 2 4.98 3.13 21.32
CA LYS A 2 3.54 3.07 21.64
C LYS A 2 2.74 4.33 21.25
N LYS A 3 3.16 5.52 21.67
CA LYS A 3 2.47 6.80 21.34
C LYS A 3 2.31 7.03 19.83
N ARG A 4 3.33 6.65 19.03
CA ARG A 4 3.26 6.74 17.55
C ARG A 4 2.22 5.77 16.98
N VAL A 5 2.17 4.55 17.50
CA VAL A 5 1.16 3.55 17.09
C VAL A 5 -0.25 4.06 17.42
N ASP A 6 -0.47 4.59 18.64
CA ASP A 6 -1.79 5.09 19.05
C ASP A 6 -2.23 6.30 18.19
N PHE A 7 -1.29 7.16 17.77
CA PHE A 7 -1.57 8.21 16.77
C PHE A 7 -2.05 7.60 15.45
N TRP A 8 -1.33 6.64 14.88
CA TRP A 8 -1.70 6.03 13.62
C TRP A 8 -2.99 5.20 13.70
N VAL A 9 -3.29 4.59 14.85
CA VAL A 9 -4.60 3.95 15.08
C VAL A 9 -5.72 4.98 14.88
N LYS A 10 -5.62 6.19 15.48
CA LYS A 10 -6.61 7.25 15.25
C LYS A 10 -6.73 7.66 13.80
N ILE A 11 -5.59 7.78 13.08
CA ILE A 11 -5.59 8.11 11.65
C ILE A 11 -6.30 7.05 10.81
N TYR A 12 -6.13 5.77 11.13
CA TYR A 12 -6.76 4.66 10.39
C TYR A 12 -8.20 4.37 10.81
N SER A 13 -8.64 4.79 12.02
CA SER A 13 -9.94 4.40 12.55
C SER A 13 -10.89 5.56 12.86
N HIS A 14 -10.38 6.73 13.21
CA HIS A 14 -11.23 7.83 13.67
C HIS A 14 -11.46 8.88 12.57
N TYR A 15 -10.41 9.39 11.95
CA TYR A 15 -10.51 10.47 10.98
C TYR A 15 -10.78 9.93 9.57
N SER A 16 -11.77 10.52 8.89
CA SER A 16 -12.06 10.27 7.48
C SER A 16 -11.01 10.91 6.55
N THR A 17 -11.10 10.64 5.25
CA THR A 17 -10.19 11.24 4.26
C THR A 17 -10.42 12.74 4.05
N THR A 18 -11.48 13.31 4.60
CA THR A 18 -11.79 14.74 4.58
C THR A 18 -11.48 15.45 5.90
N GLU A 19 -11.10 14.70 6.94
CA GLU A 19 -10.69 15.19 8.24
C GLU A 19 -9.20 14.98 8.45
N GLY A 20 -8.58 15.75 9.34
CA GLY A 20 -7.15 15.60 9.61
C GLY A 20 -6.70 16.24 10.89
N VAL A 21 -5.46 15.95 11.27
CA VAL A 21 -4.83 16.49 12.47
C VAL A 21 -3.53 17.20 12.13
N PHE A 22 -3.31 18.36 12.74
CA PHE A 22 -2.03 19.03 12.78
C PHE A 22 -1.22 18.50 13.96
N HIS A 23 -0.01 18.08 13.71
CA HIS A 23 0.88 17.47 14.69
C HIS A 23 2.34 17.92 14.50
N LEU A 24 3.18 17.69 15.50
CA LEU A 24 4.63 17.90 15.33
C LEU A 24 5.23 16.82 14.43
N VAL A 25 6.12 17.22 13.53
CA VAL A 25 6.80 16.32 12.57
C VAL A 25 7.68 15.30 13.30
N ASP A 26 8.38 15.74 14.36
CA ASP A 26 9.31 14.88 15.09
C ASP A 26 8.59 13.89 16.02
N ASP A 27 7.46 14.32 16.58
CA ASP A 27 6.59 13.45 17.39
C ASP A 27 5.12 13.60 16.99
N PRO A 28 4.60 12.71 16.12
CA PRO A 28 3.21 12.79 15.65
C PRO A 28 2.18 12.57 16.77
N SER A 29 2.58 12.04 17.93
CA SER A 29 1.67 11.92 19.05
C SER A 29 1.29 13.26 19.70
N VAL A 30 2.08 14.32 19.41
CA VAL A 30 1.78 15.68 19.85
C VAL A 30 0.85 16.34 18.83
N ILE A 31 -0.46 16.20 19.08
CA ILE A 31 -1.52 16.79 18.27
C ILE A 31 -1.70 18.25 18.70
N LEU A 32 -1.64 19.16 17.75
CA LEU A 32 -1.79 20.62 17.95
C LEU A 32 -3.21 21.09 17.68
N GLY A 33 -3.94 20.38 16.81
CA GLY A 33 -5.32 20.70 16.47
C GLY A 33 -5.86 19.80 15.37
N GLU A 34 -7.16 19.89 15.17
CA GLU A 34 -7.90 19.11 14.18
C GLU A 34 -8.51 20.04 13.12
N ILE A 35 -8.83 19.46 11.97
CA ILE A 35 -9.51 20.16 10.88
C ILE A 35 -10.53 19.22 10.23
N ASP A 36 -11.75 19.73 10.02
CA ASP A 36 -12.76 19.09 9.19
C ASP A 36 -12.96 19.90 7.91
N LEU A 37 -12.59 19.29 6.80
CA LEU A 37 -12.73 19.85 5.45
C LEU A 37 -13.92 19.27 4.70
N THR A 38 -14.73 18.42 5.37
CA THR A 38 -15.91 17.77 4.76
C THR A 38 -16.87 18.77 4.09
N PRO A 39 -17.18 19.93 4.71
CA PRO A 39 -18.03 20.92 4.08
C PRO A 39 -17.49 21.39 2.72
N LEU A 40 -16.18 21.68 2.63
CA LEU A 40 -15.54 22.13 1.39
C LEU A 40 -15.47 21.01 0.32
N PHE A 41 -15.25 19.76 0.72
CA PHE A 41 -15.25 18.64 -0.21
C PHE A 41 -16.65 18.37 -0.81
N ARG A 42 -17.71 18.55 -0.01
CA ARG A 42 -19.09 18.22 -0.38
C ARG A 42 -19.86 19.41 -0.97
N ASP A 43 -19.30 20.61 -0.95
CA ASP A 43 -19.96 21.81 -1.46
C ASP A 43 -20.31 21.64 -2.96
N PRO A 44 -21.60 21.63 -3.33
CA PRO A 44 -22.01 21.42 -4.72
C PRO A 44 -21.77 22.65 -5.61
N ASP A 45 -21.66 23.83 -5.02
CA ASP A 45 -21.54 25.11 -5.75
C ASP A 45 -20.10 25.41 -6.17
N LEU A 46 -19.12 24.69 -5.60
CA LEU A 46 -17.70 24.87 -5.91
C LEU A 46 -17.22 23.89 -6.97
N THR A 47 -16.58 24.42 -7.99
CA THR A 47 -15.81 23.62 -8.95
C THR A 47 -14.61 22.92 -8.27
N ALA A 48 -14.06 21.88 -8.89
CA ALA A 48 -12.90 21.17 -8.36
C ALA A 48 -11.66 22.08 -8.15
N ALA A 49 -11.51 23.15 -8.94
CA ALA A 49 -10.45 24.14 -8.77
C ALA A 49 -10.69 25.03 -7.56
N GLN A 50 -11.92 25.54 -7.39
CA GLN A 50 -12.32 26.34 -6.24
C GLN A 50 -12.24 25.55 -4.93
N LYS A 51 -12.68 24.27 -4.90
CA LYS A 51 -12.52 23.38 -3.73
C LYS A 51 -11.05 23.27 -3.33
N ARG A 52 -10.15 23.01 -4.30
CA ARG A 52 -8.70 22.92 -4.00
C ARG A 52 -8.14 24.22 -3.42
N ALA A 53 -8.57 25.38 -3.95
CA ALA A 53 -8.13 26.68 -3.46
C ALA A 53 -8.65 26.95 -2.04
N ALA A 54 -9.94 26.71 -1.79
CA ALA A 54 -10.57 26.89 -0.48
C ALA A 54 -9.94 25.98 0.59
N ILE A 55 -9.74 24.69 0.27
CA ILE A 55 -9.07 23.75 1.15
C ILE A 55 -7.65 24.20 1.47
N LYS A 56 -6.87 24.63 0.47
CA LYS A 56 -5.52 25.13 0.69
C LYS A 56 -5.52 26.37 1.61
N HIS A 57 -6.44 27.30 1.39
CA HIS A 57 -6.57 28.51 2.21
C HIS A 57 -6.90 28.12 3.66
N GLU A 58 -7.92 27.28 3.89
CA GLU A 58 -8.33 26.86 5.24
C GLU A 58 -7.19 26.14 5.99
N VAL A 59 -6.48 25.22 5.31
CA VAL A 59 -5.32 24.52 5.88
C VAL A 59 -4.21 25.49 6.28
N LEU A 60 -3.89 26.48 5.45
CA LEU A 60 -2.85 27.49 5.74
C LEU A 60 -3.28 28.39 6.91
N SER A 61 -4.50 28.94 6.88
CA SER A 61 -5.04 29.78 7.95
C SER A 61 -5.06 29.05 9.30
N ARG A 62 -5.51 27.77 9.29
CA ARG A 62 -5.52 26.96 10.50
C ARG A 62 -4.10 26.71 11.03
N LYS A 63 -3.16 26.43 10.14
CA LYS A 63 -1.75 26.22 10.50
C LYS A 63 -1.13 27.46 11.12
N GLU A 64 -1.37 28.64 10.57
CA GLU A 64 -0.88 29.93 11.10
C GLU A 64 -1.41 30.21 12.51
N LYS A 65 -2.72 29.99 12.74
CA LYS A 65 -3.33 30.10 14.08
C LYS A 65 -2.69 29.17 15.08
N LEU A 66 -2.37 27.93 14.69
CA LEU A 66 -1.70 26.96 15.54
C LEU A 66 -0.24 27.35 15.82
N MET A 67 0.48 27.86 14.81
CA MET A 67 1.83 28.39 14.99
C MET A 67 1.87 29.52 16.03
N ALA A 68 0.94 30.48 15.94
CA ALA A 68 0.81 31.56 16.91
C ALA A 68 0.48 31.04 18.31
N LYS A 69 -0.54 30.16 18.42
CA LYS A 69 -0.99 29.58 19.70
C LYS A 69 0.12 28.82 20.44
N TYR A 70 0.91 28.03 19.71
CA TYR A 70 1.96 27.18 20.29
C TYR A 70 3.37 27.81 20.20
N LYS A 71 3.48 29.07 19.76
CA LYS A 71 4.75 29.81 19.61
C LYS A 71 5.78 29.05 18.78
N ILE A 72 5.32 28.43 17.68
CA ILE A 72 6.17 27.68 16.72
C ILE A 72 6.52 28.61 15.56
N SER A 73 7.77 29.00 15.42
CA SER A 73 8.25 29.90 14.35
C SER A 73 8.50 29.20 13.02
N ASP A 74 8.93 27.94 13.03
CA ASP A 74 9.23 27.18 11.81
C ASP A 74 7.99 26.37 11.35
N PRO A 75 7.35 26.74 10.22
CA PRO A 75 6.18 26.04 9.70
C PRO A 75 6.46 24.59 9.30
N ARG A 76 7.72 24.21 9.07
CA ARG A 76 8.11 22.85 8.72
C ARG A 76 7.95 21.88 9.88
N ARG A 77 7.91 22.38 11.12
CA ARG A 77 7.69 21.57 12.33
C ARG A 77 6.25 21.11 12.49
N ILE A 78 5.28 21.73 11.81
CA ILE A 78 3.88 21.35 11.85
C ILE A 78 3.50 20.66 10.53
N ARG A 79 2.96 19.45 10.65
CA ARG A 79 2.43 18.65 9.54
C ARG A 79 0.93 18.43 9.71
N LEU A 80 0.18 18.55 8.61
CA LEU A 80 -1.19 18.04 8.53
C LEU A 80 -1.15 16.57 8.07
N GLN A 81 -1.75 15.69 8.84
CA GLN A 81 -2.01 14.31 8.47
C GLN A 81 -3.52 14.13 8.28
N MET A 82 -3.95 13.83 7.05
CA MET A 82 -5.34 13.49 6.78
C MET A 82 -5.66 12.09 7.28
N GLY A 83 -6.91 11.87 7.66
CA GLY A 83 -7.41 10.58 8.08
C GLY A 83 -7.42 9.54 6.97
N LEU A 84 -7.51 8.28 7.37
CA LEU A 84 -7.50 7.12 6.48
C LEU A 84 -8.63 6.12 6.79
N ARG A 85 -9.60 6.47 7.65
CA ARG A 85 -10.70 5.57 8.06
C ARG A 85 -11.45 4.98 6.85
N ASP A 86 -11.83 5.82 5.90
CA ASP A 86 -12.61 5.37 4.74
C ASP A 86 -11.78 4.42 3.85
N ARG A 87 -10.48 4.72 3.70
CA ARG A 87 -9.54 3.85 2.99
C ARG A 87 -9.32 2.53 3.72
N MET A 88 -9.27 2.56 5.05
CA MET A 88 -9.12 1.35 5.85
C MET A 88 -10.34 0.43 5.73
N LYS A 89 -11.57 0.99 5.79
CA LYS A 89 -12.81 0.23 5.52
C LYS A 89 -12.81 -0.40 4.12
N THR A 90 -12.46 0.39 3.10
CA THR A 90 -12.34 -0.11 1.72
C THR A 90 -11.28 -1.20 1.61
N ALA A 91 -10.14 -1.03 2.28
CA ALA A 91 -9.05 -2.01 2.27
C ALA A 91 -9.45 -3.33 2.96
N LEU A 92 -10.19 -3.26 4.07
CA LEU A 92 -10.75 -4.43 4.75
C LEU A 92 -11.73 -5.19 3.82
N TYR A 93 -12.61 -4.48 3.12
CA TYR A 93 -13.46 -5.11 2.10
C TYR A 93 -12.62 -5.80 1.02
N LEU A 94 -11.69 -5.09 0.40
CA LEU A 94 -10.89 -5.60 -0.72
C LEU A 94 -9.95 -6.73 -0.28
N SER A 95 -9.50 -6.76 0.98
CA SER A 95 -8.61 -7.79 1.51
C SER A 95 -9.20 -9.19 1.40
N GLY A 96 -10.52 -9.33 1.51
CA GLY A 96 -11.22 -10.60 1.33
C GLY A 96 -10.87 -11.32 0.03
N LYS A 97 -10.51 -10.57 -1.03
CA LYS A 97 -10.19 -11.16 -2.34
C LYS A 97 -8.90 -11.97 -2.37
N TYR A 98 -7.89 -11.57 -1.58
CA TYR A 98 -6.52 -12.11 -1.74
C TYR A 98 -5.82 -12.46 -0.44
N LEU A 99 -6.26 -11.93 0.72
CA LEU A 99 -5.50 -12.00 1.96
C LEU A 99 -5.19 -13.43 2.40
N SER A 100 -6.17 -14.33 2.33
CA SER A 100 -5.99 -15.76 2.67
C SER A 100 -4.88 -16.42 1.82
N GLN A 101 -4.85 -16.13 0.51
CA GLN A 101 -3.81 -16.65 -0.39
C GLN A 101 -2.43 -16.04 -0.10
N MET A 102 -2.39 -14.76 0.30
CA MET A 102 -1.15 -14.10 0.71
C MET A 102 -0.59 -14.68 2.00
N GLU A 103 -1.45 -14.95 2.98
CA GLU A 103 -1.07 -15.59 4.25
C GLU A 103 -0.52 -16.99 4.01
N GLN A 104 -1.15 -17.75 3.12
CA GLN A 104 -0.66 -19.08 2.77
C GLN A 104 0.76 -19.01 2.17
N ILE A 105 1.03 -18.08 1.25
CA ILE A 105 2.38 -17.86 0.68
C ILE A 105 3.40 -17.51 1.78
N PHE A 106 3.04 -16.61 2.71
CA PHE A 106 3.94 -16.22 3.79
C PHE A 106 4.22 -17.39 4.74
N LYS A 107 3.22 -18.20 5.04
CA LYS A 107 3.36 -19.42 5.84
C LYS A 107 4.29 -20.43 5.15
N GLU A 108 4.13 -20.67 3.84
CA GLU A 108 4.99 -21.54 3.04
C GLU A 108 6.45 -21.05 3.03
N GLU A 109 6.67 -19.73 3.03
CA GLU A 109 7.99 -19.10 3.08
C GLU A 109 8.57 -19.04 4.51
N GLY A 110 7.86 -19.50 5.53
CA GLY A 110 8.28 -19.46 6.93
C GLY A 110 8.32 -18.03 7.51
N LEU A 111 7.43 -17.16 7.03
CA LEU A 111 7.32 -15.77 7.46
C LEU A 111 6.08 -15.55 8.34
N PRO A 112 6.13 -14.61 9.31
CA PRO A 112 4.94 -14.20 10.05
C PRO A 112 3.85 -13.72 9.09
N ILE A 113 2.63 -14.30 9.21
CA ILE A 113 1.50 -13.95 8.33
C ILE A 113 1.04 -12.50 8.52
N GLU A 114 1.28 -11.93 9.70
CA GLU A 114 0.98 -10.53 10.03
C GLU A 114 1.64 -9.56 9.04
N LEU A 115 2.79 -9.91 8.48
CA LEU A 115 3.49 -9.07 7.51
C LEU A 115 2.69 -8.84 6.21
N THR A 116 1.70 -9.68 5.91
CA THR A 116 0.79 -9.45 4.78
C THR A 116 -0.01 -8.16 4.94
N ARG A 117 -0.19 -7.67 6.17
CA ARG A 117 -0.87 -6.41 6.48
C ARG A 117 -0.13 -5.16 6.03
N LEU A 118 1.13 -5.29 5.61
CA LEU A 118 1.84 -4.19 4.94
C LEU A 118 1.10 -3.68 3.70
N VAL A 119 0.30 -4.51 3.03
CA VAL A 119 -0.53 -4.11 1.89
C VAL A 119 -1.56 -3.04 2.26
N PHE A 120 -2.07 -3.03 3.49
CA PHE A 120 -2.95 -1.95 3.96
C PHE A 120 -2.21 -0.60 3.97
N VAL A 121 -0.95 -0.61 4.42
CA VAL A 121 -0.12 0.61 4.49
C VAL A 121 0.31 1.07 3.10
N GLU A 122 0.70 0.13 2.23
CA GLU A 122 1.29 0.42 0.91
C GLU A 122 0.27 0.89 -0.12
N SER A 123 -0.88 0.22 -0.21
CA SER A 123 -1.86 0.47 -1.28
C SER A 123 -3.31 0.53 -0.83
N SER A 124 -3.60 0.30 0.45
CA SER A 124 -4.98 0.05 0.93
C SER A 124 -5.68 -1.04 0.11
N PHE A 125 -4.99 -2.12 -0.23
CA PHE A 125 -5.43 -3.22 -1.10
C PHE A 125 -5.87 -2.80 -2.51
N ASN A 126 -5.45 -1.63 -2.99
CA ASN A 126 -5.69 -1.21 -4.37
C ASN A 126 -4.68 -1.86 -5.33
N ILE A 127 -5.12 -2.86 -6.10
CA ILE A 127 -4.29 -3.57 -7.08
C ILE A 127 -3.77 -2.67 -8.22
N TYR A 128 -4.42 -1.53 -8.46
CA TYR A 128 -4.06 -0.55 -9.49
C TYR A 128 -3.25 0.62 -8.95
N ALA A 129 -2.85 0.57 -7.68
CA ALA A 129 -2.09 1.65 -7.07
C ALA A 129 -0.76 1.88 -7.78
N GLN A 130 -0.49 3.14 -8.12
CA GLN A 130 0.78 3.59 -8.70
C GLN A 130 1.26 4.85 -7.99
N SER A 131 2.52 4.85 -7.58
CA SER A 131 3.14 6.04 -6.97
C SER A 131 3.78 6.94 -8.04
N LYS A 132 3.97 8.22 -7.69
CA LYS A 132 4.68 9.19 -8.57
C LYS A 132 6.11 8.77 -8.90
N VAL A 133 6.73 7.94 -8.07
CA VAL A 133 8.09 7.42 -8.25
C VAL A 133 8.13 6.03 -8.89
N GLY A 134 6.98 5.53 -9.33
CA GLY A 134 6.86 4.30 -10.14
C GLY A 134 6.67 3.01 -9.33
N ALA A 135 6.47 3.06 -8.01
CA ALA A 135 6.01 1.88 -7.27
C ALA A 135 4.62 1.46 -7.74
N SER A 136 4.32 0.15 -7.81
CA SER A 136 3.08 -0.34 -8.42
C SER A 136 2.51 -1.56 -7.70
N GLY A 137 1.18 -1.70 -7.79
CA GLY A 137 0.39 -2.83 -7.30
C GLY A 137 0.19 -2.84 -5.79
N LEU A 138 -0.34 -3.95 -5.29
CA LEU A 138 -0.69 -4.13 -3.87
C LEU A 138 0.48 -3.85 -2.93
N TRP A 139 1.66 -4.29 -3.30
CA TRP A 139 2.88 -4.26 -2.49
C TRP A 139 3.78 -3.05 -2.76
N GLN A 140 3.38 -2.13 -3.65
CA GLN A 140 4.13 -0.92 -4.02
C GLN A 140 5.63 -1.19 -4.30
N ILE A 141 5.92 -2.26 -5.04
CA ILE A 141 7.28 -2.66 -5.36
C ILE A 141 7.87 -1.70 -6.41
N MET A 142 9.10 -1.26 -6.18
CA MET A 142 9.81 -0.37 -7.10
C MET A 142 10.24 -1.07 -8.40
N PRO A 143 10.26 -0.36 -9.55
CA PRO A 143 10.57 -0.96 -10.84
C PRO A 143 11.97 -1.60 -10.90
N ASN A 144 12.99 -0.97 -10.31
CA ASN A 144 14.35 -1.49 -10.29
C ASN A 144 14.43 -2.84 -9.57
N VAL A 145 13.76 -2.99 -8.44
CA VAL A 145 13.70 -4.24 -7.66
C VAL A 145 13.05 -5.37 -8.48
N ALA A 146 11.96 -5.05 -9.19
CA ALA A 146 11.23 -6.02 -9.99
C ALA A 146 11.95 -6.39 -11.30
N ARG A 147 12.61 -5.42 -11.98
CA ARG A 147 13.38 -5.69 -13.21
C ARG A 147 14.56 -6.61 -12.98
N GLN A 148 15.31 -6.43 -11.91
CA GLN A 148 16.46 -7.28 -11.55
C GLN A 148 16.08 -8.76 -11.40
N ARG A 149 14.78 -9.04 -11.12
CA ARG A 149 14.24 -10.40 -10.93
C ARG A 149 13.36 -10.89 -12.11
N GLY A 150 13.34 -10.16 -13.24
CA GLY A 150 12.54 -10.55 -14.41
C GLY A 150 11.02 -10.40 -14.25
N TYR A 151 10.56 -9.60 -13.30
CA TYR A 151 9.13 -9.39 -13.05
C TYR A 151 8.49 -8.34 -13.95
N ILE A 152 9.31 -7.57 -14.71
CA ILE A 152 8.84 -6.58 -15.68
C ILE A 152 9.44 -6.90 -17.03
N THR A 153 8.58 -7.05 -18.05
CA THR A 153 8.95 -7.24 -19.46
C THR A 153 8.10 -6.31 -20.34
N LYS A 154 8.30 -6.40 -21.67
CA LYS A 154 7.42 -5.70 -22.64
C LYS A 154 5.97 -6.21 -22.65
N ASP A 155 5.74 -7.42 -22.16
CA ASP A 155 4.44 -8.09 -22.23
C ASP A 155 3.67 -8.07 -20.88
N PHE A 156 4.37 -7.94 -19.76
CA PHE A 156 3.76 -7.93 -18.43
C PHE A 156 4.57 -7.15 -17.40
N ASP A 157 3.87 -6.74 -16.35
CA ASP A 157 4.43 -6.22 -15.11
C ASP A 157 3.83 -7.00 -13.93
N LYS A 158 4.56 -8.00 -13.43
CA LYS A 158 4.10 -8.90 -12.36
C LYS A 158 3.92 -8.23 -10.99
N ARG A 159 4.37 -6.97 -10.82
CA ARG A 159 4.07 -6.20 -9.61
C ARG A 159 2.57 -5.98 -9.42
N ASN A 160 1.81 -6.01 -10.54
CA ASN A 160 0.36 -5.89 -10.56
C ASN A 160 -0.36 -7.24 -10.50
N HIS A 161 0.37 -8.35 -10.40
CA HIS A 161 -0.21 -9.67 -10.18
C HIS A 161 -0.19 -10.00 -8.68
N PRO A 162 -1.33 -10.18 -8.00
CA PRO A 162 -1.39 -10.29 -6.55
C PRO A 162 -0.48 -11.40 -5.99
N ILE A 163 -0.47 -12.56 -6.62
CA ILE A 163 0.31 -13.71 -6.14
C ILE A 163 1.82 -13.53 -6.38
N PHE A 164 2.23 -13.16 -7.59
CA PHE A 164 3.65 -12.93 -7.89
C PHE A 164 4.22 -11.77 -7.08
N ALA A 165 3.46 -10.68 -6.93
CA ALA A 165 3.88 -9.57 -6.09
C ALA A 165 4.02 -9.97 -4.63
N THR A 166 3.15 -10.84 -4.11
CA THR A 166 3.23 -11.37 -2.75
C THR A 166 4.48 -12.23 -2.55
N ARG A 167 4.80 -13.13 -3.48
CA ARG A 167 6.04 -13.93 -3.43
C ARG A 167 7.28 -13.03 -3.43
N LEU A 168 7.30 -12.02 -4.30
CA LEU A 168 8.41 -11.06 -4.35
C LEU A 168 8.54 -10.23 -3.06
N ALA A 169 7.42 -9.81 -2.47
CA ALA A 169 7.42 -9.11 -1.18
C ALA A 169 7.93 -10.01 -0.04
N ALA A 170 7.54 -11.29 -0.04
CA ALA A 170 8.06 -12.28 0.92
C ALA A 170 9.58 -12.45 0.80
N GLU A 171 10.11 -12.56 -0.43
CA GLU A 171 11.57 -12.64 -0.69
C GLU A 171 12.30 -11.39 -0.15
N ILE A 172 11.77 -10.18 -0.40
CA ILE A 172 12.36 -8.92 0.06
C ILE A 172 12.36 -8.87 1.60
N LEU A 173 11.25 -9.19 2.25
CA LEU A 173 11.15 -9.18 3.71
C LEU A 173 12.06 -10.23 4.35
N LYS A 174 12.13 -11.43 3.77
CA LYS A 174 13.03 -12.50 4.19
C LYS A 174 14.50 -12.07 4.09
N GLN A 175 14.88 -11.41 2.99
CA GLN A 175 16.22 -10.84 2.83
C GLN A 175 16.49 -9.75 3.87
N ASN A 176 15.57 -8.80 4.05
CA ASN A 176 15.72 -7.73 5.04
C ASN A 176 15.90 -8.30 6.45
N PHE A 177 15.10 -9.31 6.82
CA PHE A 177 15.23 -9.94 8.15
C PHE A 177 16.53 -10.70 8.32
N ARG A 178 16.99 -11.43 7.30
CA ARG A 178 18.31 -12.12 7.35
C ARG A 178 19.46 -11.16 7.63
N GLU A 179 19.43 -9.98 7.01
CA GLU A 179 20.47 -8.95 7.14
C GLU A 179 20.39 -8.15 8.44
N LEU A 180 19.17 -7.84 8.89
CA LEU A 180 18.97 -6.91 10.02
C LEU A 180 18.63 -7.61 11.34
N ARG A 181 18.23 -8.88 11.31
CA ARG A 181 17.87 -9.72 12.47
C ARG A 181 16.83 -9.09 13.40
N SER A 182 16.01 -8.16 12.87
CA SER A 182 14.99 -7.41 13.61
C SER A 182 13.81 -7.12 12.70
N TRP A 183 12.61 -7.55 13.06
CA TRP A 183 11.40 -7.25 12.28
C TRP A 183 11.10 -5.76 12.21
N PRO A 184 11.20 -4.96 13.30
CA PRO A 184 11.05 -3.51 13.20
C PRO A 184 11.96 -2.88 12.13
N LEU A 185 13.22 -3.28 12.09
CA LEU A 185 14.18 -2.79 11.09
C LEU A 185 13.90 -3.38 9.70
N ALA A 186 13.53 -4.66 9.58
CA ALA A 186 13.25 -5.31 8.32
C ALA A 186 12.00 -4.73 7.62
N VAL A 187 10.94 -4.45 8.37
CA VAL A 187 9.73 -3.77 7.88
C VAL A 187 10.06 -2.33 7.48
N THR A 188 10.82 -1.61 8.29
CA THR A 188 11.26 -0.25 7.92
C THR A 188 12.13 -0.27 6.65
N ALA A 189 12.99 -1.28 6.49
CA ALA A 189 13.82 -1.47 5.30
C ALA A 189 13.01 -1.78 4.04
N TYR A 190 11.82 -2.36 4.16
CA TYR A 190 10.91 -2.54 3.02
C TYR A 190 10.54 -1.19 2.38
N ASN A 191 10.26 -0.19 3.19
CA ASN A 191 9.94 1.17 2.74
C ASN A 191 11.19 2.00 2.38
N HIS A 192 12.19 2.03 3.27
CA HIS A 192 13.38 2.90 3.14
C HIS A 192 14.47 2.31 2.24
N GLY A 193 14.43 1.00 2.03
CA GLY A 193 15.48 0.22 1.38
C GLY A 193 16.54 -0.27 2.38
N LEU A 194 16.93 -1.55 2.21
CA LEU A 194 17.88 -2.24 3.09
C LEU A 194 19.22 -1.50 3.25
N GLY A 195 19.81 -1.07 2.13
CA GLY A 195 21.08 -0.33 2.14
C GLY A 195 20.98 1.00 2.88
N GLY A 196 19.82 1.67 2.81
CA GLY A 196 19.55 2.91 3.53
C GLY A 196 19.52 2.70 5.04
N VAL A 197 18.77 1.70 5.51
CA VAL A 197 18.70 1.35 6.94
C VAL A 197 20.06 0.95 7.48
N ARG A 198 20.83 0.09 6.76
CA ARG A 198 22.19 -0.29 7.18
C ARG A 198 23.12 0.91 7.35
N ARG A 199 23.12 1.84 6.38
CA ARG A 199 23.91 3.08 6.51
C ARG A 199 23.51 3.91 7.73
N MET A 200 22.22 3.99 8.01
CA MET A 200 21.71 4.73 9.18
C MET A 200 22.14 4.06 10.49
N LEU A 201 22.06 2.74 10.59
CA LEU A 201 22.52 1.98 11.77
C LEU A 201 24.00 2.23 12.05
N VAL A 202 24.87 2.09 11.03
CA VAL A 202 26.31 2.34 11.16
C VAL A 202 26.60 3.79 11.53
N LYS A 203 26.01 4.75 10.82
CA LYS A 203 26.24 6.19 11.03
C LYS A 203 25.88 6.64 12.45
N ASN A 204 24.81 6.09 13.00
CA ASN A 204 24.30 6.46 14.32
C ASN A 204 24.73 5.52 15.44
N ARG A 205 25.53 4.48 15.14
CA ARG A 205 25.88 3.40 16.09
C ARG A 205 24.66 2.80 16.78
N ALA A 206 23.55 2.74 16.02
CA ALA A 206 22.26 2.27 16.48
C ALA A 206 22.10 0.77 16.20
N ILE A 207 21.35 0.06 17.05
CA ILE A 207 21.01 -1.35 16.90
C ILE A 207 19.50 -1.60 16.86
N LYS A 208 18.69 -0.58 17.23
CA LYS A 208 17.24 -0.65 17.30
C LYS A 208 16.62 0.46 16.44
N LEU A 209 15.37 0.22 16.00
CA LEU A 209 14.60 1.18 15.20
C LEU A 209 14.32 2.48 16.00
N GLU A 210 14.01 2.37 17.28
CA GLU A 210 13.73 3.51 18.16
C GLU A 210 14.88 4.51 18.19
N GLU A 211 16.10 4.01 18.27
CA GLU A 211 17.32 4.84 18.28
C GLU A 211 17.46 5.61 16.95
N LEU A 212 17.11 4.97 15.82
CA LEU A 212 17.09 5.65 14.51
C LEU A 212 15.98 6.69 14.39
N ILE A 213 14.82 6.45 15.01
CA ILE A 213 13.69 7.40 15.00
C ILE A 213 14.04 8.66 15.78
N GLU A 214 14.74 8.52 16.90
CA GLU A 214 15.13 9.61 17.80
C GLU A 214 16.40 10.34 17.34
N SER A 215 17.17 9.71 16.42
CA SER A 215 18.43 10.30 15.95
C SER A 215 18.22 11.59 15.18
N GLU A 216 19.06 12.60 15.50
CA GLU A 216 19.17 13.88 14.75
C GLU A 216 20.10 13.74 13.54
N ASN A 217 21.05 12.79 13.59
CA ASN A 217 22.02 12.56 12.54
C ASN A 217 21.44 11.70 11.39
N VAL A 218 20.43 12.25 10.73
CA VAL A 218 19.67 11.54 9.68
C VAL A 218 20.07 11.99 8.28
N THR A 219 19.89 11.11 7.30
CA THR A 219 19.99 11.48 5.88
C THR A 219 18.70 12.18 5.43
N ARG A 220 18.78 12.99 4.36
CA ARG A 220 17.60 13.66 3.78
C ARG A 220 16.47 12.67 3.43
N SER A 221 16.80 11.44 3.07
CA SER A 221 15.83 10.39 2.75
C SER A 221 15.18 9.75 3.97
N TRP A 222 15.79 9.86 5.17
CA TRP A 222 15.23 9.34 6.42
C TRP A 222 14.22 10.33 7.00
N GLY A 223 13.11 10.49 6.29
CA GLY A 223 12.08 11.46 6.64
C GLY A 223 10.92 10.86 7.44
N PHE A 224 9.86 11.64 7.53
CA PHE A 224 8.64 11.29 8.28
C PHE A 224 8.10 9.89 7.93
N ALA A 225 8.05 9.54 6.64
CA ALA A 225 7.54 8.22 6.20
C ALA A 225 8.36 7.08 6.81
N SER A 226 9.69 7.10 6.69
CA SER A 226 10.56 6.04 7.22
C SER A 226 10.50 5.93 8.74
N LYS A 227 10.44 7.08 9.45
CA LYS A 227 10.30 7.12 10.92
C LYS A 227 8.97 6.56 11.43
N ASN A 228 7.94 6.53 10.59
CA ASN A 228 6.59 6.11 11.00
C ASN A 228 6.12 4.80 10.37
N PHE A 229 6.82 4.24 9.38
CA PHE A 229 6.34 3.11 8.60
C PHE A 229 6.02 1.88 9.46
N TYR A 230 6.90 1.54 10.41
CA TYR A 230 6.66 0.43 11.33
C TYR A 230 5.50 0.72 12.30
N ALA A 231 5.36 1.97 12.75
CA ALA A 231 4.21 2.37 13.57
C ALA A 231 2.87 2.29 12.80
N CYS A 232 2.86 2.67 11.51
CA CYS A 232 1.71 2.48 10.63
C CYS A 232 1.34 0.99 10.51
N PHE A 233 2.32 0.12 10.31
CA PHE A 233 2.10 -1.32 10.25
C PHE A 233 1.49 -1.89 11.53
N LEU A 234 2.04 -1.54 12.70
CA LEU A 234 1.48 -1.96 14.00
C LEU A 234 0.08 -1.40 14.24
N ALA A 235 -0.18 -0.17 13.81
CA ALA A 235 -1.51 0.45 13.91
C ALA A 235 -2.54 -0.29 13.06
N VAL A 236 -2.19 -0.66 11.82
CA VAL A 236 -3.07 -1.44 10.94
C VAL A 236 -3.38 -2.81 11.54
N LEU A 237 -2.40 -3.51 12.12
CA LEU A 237 -2.63 -4.77 12.83
C LEU A 237 -3.63 -4.61 13.99
N LYS A 238 -3.50 -3.50 14.75
CA LYS A 238 -4.41 -3.21 15.85
C LYS A 238 -5.82 -2.88 15.35
N VAL A 239 -5.93 -2.05 14.31
CA VAL A 239 -7.22 -1.65 13.72
C VAL A 239 -7.92 -2.85 13.06
N GLU A 240 -7.19 -3.71 12.34
CA GLU A 240 -7.78 -4.92 11.75
C GLU A 240 -8.30 -5.90 12.81
N ARG A 241 -7.54 -6.11 13.89
CA ARG A 241 -7.92 -7.00 14.99
C ARG A 241 -9.18 -6.54 15.74
N HIS A 242 -9.36 -5.23 15.87
CA HIS A 242 -10.48 -4.58 16.56
C HIS A 242 -11.38 -3.82 15.57
N ALA A 243 -11.56 -4.36 14.36
CA ALA A 243 -12.21 -3.62 13.29
C ALA A 243 -13.68 -3.30 13.60
N ASP A 244 -14.42 -4.23 14.19
CA ASP A 244 -15.84 -4.03 14.54
C ASP A 244 -15.99 -2.91 15.56
N GLU A 245 -15.13 -2.87 16.60
CA GLU A 245 -15.12 -1.83 17.63
C GLU A 245 -14.70 -0.45 17.08
N LEU A 246 -13.64 -0.42 16.24
CA LEU A 246 -13.00 0.81 15.82
C LEU A 246 -13.61 1.42 14.55
N LEU A 247 -14.22 0.61 13.71
CA LEU A 247 -14.72 1.02 12.38
C LEU A 247 -16.23 0.78 12.20
N GLY A 248 -16.87 0.02 13.11
CA GLY A 248 -18.28 -0.34 13.06
C GLY A 248 -18.51 -1.80 12.66
N GLU A 249 -19.64 -2.35 13.12
CA GLU A 249 -19.97 -3.79 13.04
C GLU A 249 -20.37 -4.28 11.63
N ASP A 250 -20.71 -3.38 10.71
CA ASP A 250 -21.20 -3.74 9.36
C ASP A 250 -20.06 -3.96 8.33
N LEU A 251 -18.91 -4.46 8.78
CA LEU A 251 -17.76 -4.65 7.89
C LEU A 251 -17.88 -5.96 7.11
N ILE A 252 -18.29 -5.85 5.85
CA ILE A 252 -18.34 -6.98 4.92
C ILE A 252 -16.97 -7.13 4.25
N LYS A 253 -16.47 -8.36 4.13
CA LYS A 253 -15.31 -8.69 3.28
C LYS A 253 -15.78 -9.14 1.91
N ALA A 254 -15.08 -8.75 0.86
CA ALA A 254 -15.33 -9.27 -0.48
C ALA A 254 -15.08 -10.77 -0.52
N GLU A 255 -15.85 -11.48 -1.35
CA GLU A 255 -15.61 -12.89 -1.60
C GLU A 255 -14.20 -13.14 -2.11
N GLN A 256 -13.60 -14.22 -1.65
CA GLN A 256 -12.28 -14.65 -2.12
C GLN A 256 -12.32 -14.90 -3.63
N LEU A 257 -11.36 -14.34 -4.35
CA LEU A 257 -11.27 -14.55 -5.79
C LEU A 257 -10.75 -15.95 -6.08
N ALA A 258 -11.66 -16.85 -6.45
CA ALA A 258 -11.33 -18.20 -6.88
C ALA A 258 -10.81 -18.20 -8.32
N PHE A 259 -9.53 -18.57 -8.50
CA PHE A 259 -8.89 -18.67 -9.82
C PHE A 259 -7.80 -19.73 -9.81
N LYS A 260 -7.52 -20.25 -11.01
CA LYS A 260 -6.33 -21.06 -11.28
C LYS A 260 -5.33 -20.24 -12.08
N GLU A 261 -4.03 -20.40 -11.79
CA GLU A 261 -2.98 -19.87 -12.65
C GLU A 261 -2.78 -20.79 -13.85
N PHE A 262 -2.93 -20.22 -15.05
CA PHE A 262 -2.71 -20.92 -16.30
C PHE A 262 -1.57 -20.26 -17.10
N ARG A 263 -0.45 -20.98 -17.27
CA ARG A 263 0.68 -20.50 -18.06
C ARG A 263 0.52 -20.90 -19.52
N LEU A 264 0.47 -19.90 -20.41
CA LEU A 264 0.38 -20.12 -21.83
C LEU A 264 1.69 -20.72 -22.38
N LYS A 265 1.63 -21.95 -22.92
CA LYS A 265 2.77 -22.61 -23.57
C LYS A 265 3.05 -22.04 -24.98
N LYS A 266 2.00 -21.59 -25.68
CA LYS A 266 2.05 -20.98 -27.03
C LYS A 266 1.26 -19.68 -27.05
N PRO A 267 1.56 -18.72 -27.94
CA PRO A 267 0.74 -17.52 -28.11
C PRO A 267 -0.69 -17.90 -28.45
N LYS A 268 -1.68 -17.16 -27.87
CA LYS A 268 -3.10 -17.36 -28.18
C LYS A 268 -3.75 -16.06 -28.63
N LYS A 269 -4.73 -16.17 -29.56
CA LYS A 269 -5.56 -15.02 -29.93
C LYS A 269 -6.32 -14.52 -28.70
N LYS A 270 -6.36 -13.18 -28.54
CA LYS A 270 -7.11 -12.56 -27.45
C LYS A 270 -8.57 -13.00 -27.43
N SER A 271 -9.20 -13.16 -28.61
CA SER A 271 -10.58 -13.64 -28.79
C SER A 271 -10.80 -15.02 -28.16
N ASP A 272 -9.83 -15.92 -28.28
CA ASP A 272 -9.97 -17.28 -27.73
C ASP A 272 -9.82 -17.28 -26.21
N VAL A 273 -8.90 -16.48 -25.68
CA VAL A 273 -8.72 -16.35 -24.23
C VAL A 273 -9.92 -15.65 -23.58
N VAL A 274 -10.55 -14.69 -24.24
CA VAL A 274 -11.77 -14.01 -23.74
C VAL A 274 -12.90 -15.02 -23.47
N LYS A 275 -12.99 -16.12 -24.24
CA LYS A 275 -13.99 -17.17 -24.00
C LYS A 275 -13.85 -17.81 -22.61
N TRP A 276 -12.64 -17.91 -22.05
CA TRP A 276 -12.38 -18.42 -20.68
C TRP A 276 -12.92 -17.49 -19.58
N PHE A 277 -13.31 -16.28 -19.95
CA PHE A 277 -13.86 -15.25 -19.08
C PHE A 277 -15.33 -14.95 -19.42
N ASN A 278 -16.07 -15.96 -19.89
CA ASN A 278 -17.48 -15.86 -20.32
C ASN A 278 -17.69 -14.76 -21.39
N GLY A 279 -16.75 -14.59 -22.31
CA GLY A 279 -16.81 -13.58 -23.38
C GLY A 279 -16.47 -12.14 -22.91
N SER A 280 -16.18 -11.91 -21.62
CA SER A 280 -15.95 -10.58 -21.06
C SER A 280 -14.48 -10.15 -21.13
N VAL A 281 -14.16 -9.21 -22.01
CA VAL A 281 -12.86 -8.53 -22.09
C VAL A 281 -12.56 -7.76 -20.79
N THR A 282 -13.58 -7.15 -20.20
CA THR A 282 -13.45 -6.41 -18.93
C THR A 282 -13.01 -7.34 -17.81
N ARG A 283 -13.67 -8.50 -17.66
CA ARG A 283 -13.31 -9.51 -16.64
C ARG A 283 -11.89 -10.05 -16.86
N LEU A 284 -11.52 -10.36 -18.10
CA LEU A 284 -10.16 -10.78 -18.45
C LEU A 284 -9.12 -9.75 -18.00
N LYS A 285 -9.35 -8.45 -18.27
CA LYS A 285 -8.45 -7.37 -17.87
C LYS A 285 -8.39 -7.18 -16.36
N GLN A 286 -9.54 -7.19 -15.70
CA GLN A 286 -9.65 -6.99 -14.24
C GLN A 286 -8.94 -8.11 -13.47
N MET A 287 -9.08 -9.36 -13.93
CA MET A 287 -8.38 -10.49 -13.32
C MET A 287 -6.88 -10.54 -13.66
N ASN A 288 -6.46 -9.91 -14.78
CA ASN A 288 -5.07 -9.95 -15.24
C ASN A 288 -4.48 -8.55 -15.43
N PRO A 289 -4.42 -7.70 -14.39
CA PRO A 289 -3.95 -6.32 -14.49
C PRO A 289 -2.44 -6.22 -14.77
N HIS A 290 -1.71 -7.31 -14.57
CA HIS A 290 -0.26 -7.40 -14.81
C HIS A 290 0.11 -7.47 -16.30
N LEU A 291 -0.86 -7.68 -17.20
CA LEU A 291 -0.61 -7.78 -18.62
C LEU A 291 -0.49 -6.40 -19.28
N ASN A 292 0.44 -6.28 -20.24
CA ASN A 292 0.53 -5.07 -21.07
C ASN A 292 -0.58 -5.07 -22.14
N TRP A 293 -1.75 -4.57 -21.74
CA TRP A 293 -2.94 -4.55 -22.59
C TRP A 293 -2.77 -3.73 -23.86
N SER A 294 -1.96 -2.67 -23.85
CA SER A 294 -1.64 -1.90 -25.06
C SER A 294 -0.93 -2.76 -26.09
N ALA A 295 0.07 -3.52 -25.68
CA ALA A 295 0.79 -4.44 -26.55
C ALA A 295 -0.09 -5.59 -27.08
N ILE A 296 -0.89 -6.18 -26.19
CA ILE A 296 -1.83 -7.28 -26.52
C ILE A 296 -2.90 -6.81 -27.49
N ASN A 297 -3.47 -5.62 -27.29
CA ASN A 297 -4.51 -5.08 -28.19
C ASN A 297 -3.98 -4.80 -29.59
N ARG A 298 -2.74 -4.28 -29.71
CA ARG A 298 -2.10 -4.06 -31.03
C ARG A 298 -1.86 -5.37 -31.78
N ARG A 299 -1.32 -6.38 -31.10
CA ARG A 299 -0.98 -7.68 -31.69
C ARG A 299 -2.17 -8.63 -31.83
N LYS A 300 -3.27 -8.36 -31.10
CA LYS A 300 -4.45 -9.24 -30.93
C LYS A 300 -4.07 -10.64 -30.39
N LEU A 301 -2.87 -10.80 -29.84
CA LEU A 301 -2.30 -12.03 -29.31
C LEU A 301 -1.83 -11.81 -27.86
N ILE A 302 -2.06 -12.82 -27.03
CA ILE A 302 -1.44 -12.95 -25.70
C ILE A 302 -0.21 -13.85 -25.89
N PRO A 303 1.00 -13.38 -25.52
CA PRO A 303 2.22 -14.11 -25.82
C PRO A 303 2.38 -15.39 -24.99
N ALA A 304 3.22 -16.31 -25.46
CA ALA A 304 3.65 -17.48 -24.70
C ALA A 304 4.42 -17.06 -23.43
N GLY A 305 4.43 -17.93 -22.42
CA GLY A 305 5.12 -17.70 -21.13
C GLY A 305 4.40 -16.81 -20.16
N VAL A 306 3.29 -16.18 -20.57
CA VAL A 306 2.42 -15.38 -19.69
C VAL A 306 1.58 -16.30 -18.81
N SER A 307 1.49 -16.00 -17.52
CA SER A 307 0.52 -16.63 -16.59
C SER A 307 -0.75 -15.79 -16.57
N LEU A 308 -1.90 -16.47 -16.63
CA LEU A 308 -3.24 -15.89 -16.54
C LEU A 308 -3.91 -16.36 -15.27
N MET A 309 -4.58 -15.47 -14.55
CA MET A 309 -5.57 -15.84 -13.53
C MET A 309 -6.90 -16.14 -14.24
N VAL A 310 -7.27 -17.40 -14.30
CA VAL A 310 -8.49 -17.86 -14.97
C VAL A 310 -9.53 -18.25 -13.92
N PRO A 311 -10.81 -17.83 -14.03
CA PRO A 311 -11.84 -18.22 -13.07
C PRO A 311 -11.98 -19.74 -12.96
N GLU A 312 -12.10 -20.30 -11.76
CA GLU A 312 -12.20 -21.76 -11.56
C GLU A 312 -13.37 -22.40 -12.31
N LYS A 313 -14.54 -21.75 -12.34
CA LYS A 313 -15.73 -22.22 -13.09
C LYS A 313 -15.52 -22.32 -14.60
N SER A 314 -14.46 -21.74 -15.13
CA SER A 314 -14.12 -21.75 -16.57
C SER A 314 -12.94 -22.69 -16.89
N SER A 315 -12.37 -23.35 -15.88
CA SER A 315 -11.17 -24.19 -16.05
C SER A 315 -11.39 -25.43 -16.92
N GLY A 316 -12.61 -25.97 -16.97
CA GLY A 316 -12.96 -27.12 -17.83
C GLY A 316 -12.76 -26.87 -19.33
N SER A 317 -12.82 -25.61 -19.79
CA SER A 317 -12.53 -25.25 -21.19
C SER A 317 -11.04 -24.91 -21.42
N ALA A 318 -10.28 -24.64 -20.36
CA ALA A 318 -8.84 -24.35 -20.45
C ALA A 318 -7.98 -25.62 -20.50
N GLU A 319 -8.45 -26.72 -19.90
CA GLU A 319 -7.72 -28.00 -19.85
C GLU A 319 -7.79 -28.80 -21.16
N ARG A 320 -8.75 -28.48 -22.05
CA ARG A 320 -8.92 -29.18 -23.36
C ARG A 320 -8.16 -28.52 -24.52
N LEU A 321 -7.29 -27.53 -24.22
CA LEU A 321 -6.53 -26.75 -25.21
C LEU A 321 -5.03 -26.77 -24.90
#